data_ec58b28bc38b8e5fbc27bc48a7abab27
#
_entry.id   ec58b28bc38b8e5fbc27bc48a7abab27
#
_cell.length_a   1.000
_cell.length_b   1.000
_cell.length_c   1.000
_cell.angle_alpha   90.00
_cell.angle_beta   90.00
_cell.angle_gamma   90.00
#
_symmetry.space_group_name_H-M   'P 1'
#
loop_
_entity.id
_entity.type
_entity.pdbx_description
1 polymer ?
#
loop_
_entity_poly.entity_id
_entity_poly.type
_entity_poly.pdbx_seq_one_letter_code
_entity_poly.pdbx_strand_id
1 'polypeptide(L)'
;MGSRKSTMTFIEESARNLPPLAFTPQPMDFDHPPVDPVAECERWFAEAWRLPTPNPNAMTLATSTTRGVPSARTVLLKAFDAHGAVFFTNRESRKGEELRANPVAEVLFHWDQLGRQLRIAGAVTELDDADSDAYFATRPRDSQIGAWASDQSRPLESRETLLGRVMASIERYDGSDVPRPAHWGGYRIALDTIEFWQAHPFRIHDRVVYRRSGTNWLTTRLFP
;
A
#
# COMPACT_ATOMS: atom_id res chain seq x y z
N MET A 1 -13.18 -6.20 51.68
CA MET A 1 -13.40 -6.28 50.23
C MET A 1 -12.49 -5.26 49.54
N GLY A 2 -11.29 -5.68 49.14
CA GLY A 2 -10.30 -4.83 48.49
C GLY A 2 -10.51 -4.83 47.00
N SER A 3 -10.89 -3.70 46.46
CA SER A 3 -10.93 -3.43 45.01
C SER A 3 -9.52 -3.52 44.45
N ARG A 4 -9.19 -4.58 43.68
CA ARG A 4 -8.00 -4.60 42.82
C ARG A 4 -8.17 -3.59 41.73
N LYS A 5 -7.53 -2.43 41.84
CA LYS A 5 -7.33 -1.53 40.69
C LYS A 5 -6.47 -2.27 39.68
N SER A 6 -7.05 -2.63 38.55
CA SER A 6 -6.30 -3.13 37.39
C SER A 6 -5.36 -2.02 36.94
N THR A 7 -4.07 -2.19 37.17
CA THR A 7 -3.04 -1.28 36.66
C THR A 7 -2.88 -1.59 35.17
N MET A 8 -3.45 -0.74 34.34
CA MET A 8 -3.24 -0.79 32.90
C MET A 8 -1.76 -0.51 32.64
N THR A 9 -1.01 -1.52 32.22
CA THR A 9 0.39 -1.35 31.84
C THR A 9 0.39 -0.71 30.44
N PHE A 10 0.66 0.58 30.38
CA PHE A 10 0.91 1.25 29.10
C PHE A 10 2.24 0.71 28.57
N ILE A 11 2.25 0.30 27.30
CA ILE A 11 3.49 0.09 26.58
C ILE A 11 4.15 1.47 26.51
N GLU A 12 5.25 1.68 27.26
CA GLU A 12 6.06 2.88 27.09
C GLU A 12 6.43 2.96 25.62
N GLU A 13 6.13 4.09 24.99
CA GLU A 13 6.69 4.44 23.68
C GLU A 13 8.21 4.48 23.88
N SER A 14 8.86 3.33 23.69
CA SER A 14 10.30 3.29 23.55
C SER A 14 10.61 4.23 22.40
N ALA A 15 11.27 5.35 22.70
CA ALA A 15 11.87 6.17 21.67
C ALA A 15 12.73 5.20 20.84
N ARG A 16 12.21 4.80 19.68
CA ARG A 16 12.93 3.87 18.80
C ARG A 16 14.21 4.59 18.43
N ASN A 17 15.35 4.07 18.87
CA ASN A 17 16.66 4.54 18.43
C ASN A 17 16.81 4.11 16.95
N LEU A 18 16.06 4.79 16.08
CA LEU A 18 16.21 4.63 14.65
C LEU A 18 17.57 5.22 14.26
N PRO A 19 18.31 4.57 13.36
CA PRO A 19 19.57 5.12 12.90
C PRO A 19 19.32 6.50 12.25
N PRO A 20 20.23 7.45 12.41
CA PRO A 20 20.08 8.76 11.78
C PRO A 20 19.99 8.60 10.27
N LEU A 21 19.12 9.42 9.64
CA LEU A 21 18.98 9.44 8.20
C LEU A 21 20.30 9.89 7.55
N ALA A 22 20.69 9.22 6.46
CA ALA A 22 21.85 9.60 5.66
C ALA A 22 21.62 10.90 4.83
N PHE A 23 20.47 11.53 5.00
CA PHE A 23 20.07 12.77 4.30
C PHE A 23 19.11 13.57 5.19
N THR A 24 18.96 14.87 4.88
CA THR A 24 17.95 15.72 5.51
C THR A 24 16.70 15.73 4.64
N PRO A 25 15.55 15.21 5.13
CA PRO A 25 14.29 15.32 4.42
C PRO A 25 13.90 16.78 4.25
N GLN A 26 13.37 17.13 3.07
CA GLN A 26 12.85 18.48 2.87
C GLN A 26 11.48 18.62 3.58
N PRO A 27 11.30 19.66 4.41
CA PRO A 27 10.00 19.91 5.03
C PRO A 27 8.98 20.28 3.95
N MET A 28 7.71 19.93 4.18
CA MET A 28 6.58 20.48 3.44
C MET A 28 6.09 21.73 4.17
N ASP A 29 5.76 22.79 3.43
CA ASP A 29 5.04 23.94 3.99
C ASP A 29 3.54 23.61 4.06
N PHE A 30 3.04 23.38 5.27
CA PHE A 30 1.63 23.03 5.49
C PHE A 30 0.73 24.27 5.58
N ASP A 31 1.29 25.48 5.74
CA ASP A 31 0.53 26.73 5.72
C ASP A 31 0.32 27.24 4.28
N HIS A 32 1.31 26.97 3.40
CA HIS A 32 1.23 27.25 1.97
C HIS A 32 1.54 25.96 1.17
N PRO A 33 0.63 24.98 1.22
CA PRO A 33 0.90 23.67 0.64
C PRO A 33 1.04 23.75 -0.89
N PRO A 34 1.87 22.87 -1.49
CA PRO A 34 2.09 22.84 -2.93
C PRO A 34 0.77 22.79 -3.72
N VAL A 35 0.70 23.50 -4.84
CA VAL A 35 -0.50 23.50 -5.72
C VAL A 35 -0.70 22.13 -6.36
N ASP A 36 0.39 21.43 -6.67
CA ASP A 36 0.38 20.10 -7.26
C ASP A 36 0.73 19.02 -6.20
N PRO A 37 -0.28 18.32 -5.66
CA PRO A 37 -0.03 17.25 -4.70
C PRO A 37 0.59 15.99 -5.33
N VAL A 38 0.51 15.81 -6.65
CA VAL A 38 1.11 14.65 -7.33
C VAL A 38 2.63 14.77 -7.31
N ALA A 39 3.16 15.92 -7.67
CA ALA A 39 4.59 16.20 -7.59
C ALA A 39 5.10 16.09 -6.13
N GLU A 40 4.30 16.49 -5.15
CA GLU A 40 4.66 16.34 -3.74
C GLU A 40 4.67 14.86 -3.30
N CYS A 41 3.74 14.03 -3.78
CA CYS A 41 3.79 12.58 -3.57
C CYS A 41 5.09 11.98 -4.15
N GLU A 42 5.43 12.34 -5.38
CA GLU A 42 6.66 11.86 -6.04
C GLU A 42 7.90 12.25 -5.25
N ARG A 43 7.94 13.47 -4.71
CA ARG A 43 9.03 13.92 -3.85
C ARG A 43 9.12 13.08 -2.55
N TRP A 44 7.99 12.82 -1.91
CA TRP A 44 7.95 11.99 -0.70
C TRP A 44 8.35 10.54 -0.98
N PHE A 45 7.93 9.97 -2.11
CA PHE A 45 8.39 8.64 -2.54
C PHE A 45 9.90 8.63 -2.80
N ALA A 46 10.45 9.64 -3.48
CA ALA A 46 11.88 9.72 -3.75
C ALA A 46 12.70 9.78 -2.45
N GLU A 47 12.23 10.48 -1.42
CA GLU A 47 12.86 10.49 -0.10
C GLU A 47 12.71 9.15 0.62
N ALA A 48 11.54 8.51 0.53
CA ALA A 48 11.30 7.20 1.12
C ALA A 48 12.20 6.11 0.51
N TRP A 49 12.49 6.17 -0.80
CA TRP A 49 13.41 5.26 -1.47
C TRP A 49 14.86 5.36 -0.98
N ARG A 50 15.21 6.42 -0.26
CA ARG A 50 16.53 6.60 0.36
C ARG A 50 16.61 6.01 1.76
N LEU A 51 15.50 5.52 2.31
CA LEU A 51 15.48 4.90 3.64
C LEU A 51 16.15 3.52 3.61
N PRO A 52 16.87 3.14 4.67
CA PRO A 52 17.44 1.82 4.82
C PRO A 52 16.36 0.80 5.23
N THR A 53 15.33 0.65 4.42
CA THR A 53 14.22 -0.28 4.62
C THR A 53 14.02 -1.14 3.38
N PRO A 54 13.70 -2.45 3.53
CA PRO A 54 13.59 -3.35 2.37
C PRO A 54 12.45 -3.00 1.41
N ASN A 55 11.38 -2.37 1.88
CA ASN A 55 10.20 -2.07 1.07
C ASN A 55 9.66 -0.65 1.37
N PRO A 56 10.35 0.42 0.91
CA PRO A 56 9.89 1.79 1.13
C PRO A 56 8.56 2.09 0.40
N ASN A 57 8.19 1.27 -0.56
CA ASN A 57 6.94 1.31 -1.33
C ASN A 57 5.83 0.41 -0.75
N ALA A 58 6.04 -0.16 0.45
CA ALA A 58 4.98 -0.90 1.13
C ALA A 58 3.86 0.06 1.56
N MET A 59 2.63 -0.33 1.28
CA MET A 59 1.45 0.43 1.66
C MET A 59 0.38 -0.49 2.25
N THR A 60 -0.33 -0.01 3.26
CA THR A 60 -1.51 -0.68 3.78
C THR A 60 -2.69 -0.36 2.86
N LEU A 61 -3.20 -1.36 2.16
CA LEU A 61 -4.42 -1.26 1.35
C LEU A 61 -5.63 -1.62 2.20
N ALA A 62 -6.54 -0.68 2.37
CA ALA A 62 -7.85 -0.86 2.96
C ALA A 62 -8.91 -1.03 1.87
N THR A 63 -9.71 -2.08 2.00
CA THR A 63 -10.86 -2.38 1.14
C THR A 63 -12.06 -2.74 2.03
N SER A 64 -13.26 -2.71 1.50
CA SER A 64 -14.45 -3.10 2.27
C SER A 64 -15.44 -3.87 1.42
N THR A 65 -16.27 -4.66 2.09
CA THR A 65 -17.43 -5.27 1.46
C THR A 65 -18.49 -4.20 1.14
N THR A 66 -19.50 -4.54 0.33
CA THR A 66 -20.65 -3.67 0.06
C THR A 66 -21.47 -3.33 1.32
N ARG A 67 -21.29 -4.09 2.41
CA ARG A 67 -21.90 -3.80 3.72
C ARG A 67 -21.00 -2.94 4.63
N GLY A 68 -19.87 -2.42 4.12
CA GLY A 68 -18.94 -1.58 4.87
C GLY A 68 -18.02 -2.32 5.84
N VAL A 69 -17.94 -3.67 5.80
CA VAL A 69 -16.98 -4.41 6.64
C VAL A 69 -15.57 -4.22 6.08
N PRO A 70 -14.66 -3.56 6.81
CA PRO A 70 -13.33 -3.27 6.33
C PRO A 70 -12.40 -4.47 6.42
N SER A 71 -11.38 -4.47 5.59
CA SER A 71 -10.22 -5.34 5.72
C SER A 71 -8.96 -4.61 5.24
N ALA A 72 -7.81 -4.94 5.83
CA ALA A 72 -6.54 -4.31 5.49
C ALA A 72 -5.42 -5.34 5.34
N ARG A 73 -4.44 -5.04 4.48
CA ARG A 73 -3.23 -5.83 4.27
C ARG A 73 -2.16 -4.96 3.64
N THR A 74 -0.91 -5.38 3.74
CA THR A 74 0.18 -4.73 3.02
C THR A 74 0.24 -5.22 1.59
N VAL A 75 0.38 -4.28 0.65
CA VAL A 75 0.73 -4.50 -0.75
C VAL A 75 1.87 -3.54 -1.14
N LEU A 76 2.45 -3.71 -2.33
CA LEU A 76 3.55 -2.86 -2.79
C LEU A 76 3.07 -1.95 -3.92
N LEU A 77 3.32 -0.66 -3.79
CA LEU A 77 3.19 0.29 -4.91
C LEU A 77 4.16 -0.13 -6.02
N LYS A 78 3.67 -0.17 -7.27
CA LYS A 78 4.46 -0.57 -8.44
C LYS A 78 4.61 0.53 -9.47
N ALA A 79 3.64 1.42 -9.56
CA ALA A 79 3.72 2.66 -10.34
C ALA A 79 2.87 3.74 -9.66
N PHE A 80 3.23 4.99 -9.90
CA PHE A 80 2.49 6.16 -9.45
C PHE A 80 2.63 7.24 -10.52
N ASP A 81 1.53 7.84 -10.89
CA ASP A 81 1.44 8.94 -11.85
C ASP A 81 0.21 9.82 -11.56
N ALA A 82 -0.06 10.82 -12.40
CA ALA A 82 -1.22 11.69 -12.27
C ALA A 82 -2.57 10.96 -12.37
N HIS A 83 -2.58 9.71 -12.84
CA HIS A 83 -3.77 8.87 -12.96
C HIS A 83 -4.00 7.99 -11.73
N GLY A 84 -2.99 7.78 -10.87
CA GLY A 84 -3.16 7.03 -9.64
C GLY A 84 -2.00 6.14 -9.20
N ALA A 85 -2.27 5.41 -8.13
CA ALA A 85 -1.37 4.44 -7.53
C ALA A 85 -1.67 3.03 -8.05
N VAL A 86 -0.65 2.31 -8.53
CA VAL A 86 -0.79 0.98 -9.13
C VAL A 86 -0.19 -0.09 -8.23
N PHE A 87 -0.94 -1.17 -8.05
CA PHE A 87 -0.46 -2.40 -7.42
C PHE A 87 -0.97 -3.62 -8.16
N PHE A 88 -0.34 -4.78 -7.92
CA PHE A 88 -0.73 -6.05 -8.55
C PHE A 88 -1.02 -7.11 -7.48
N THR A 89 -2.01 -7.95 -7.75
CA THR A 89 -2.43 -9.00 -6.83
C THR A 89 -3.20 -10.12 -7.52
N ASN A 90 -3.58 -11.15 -6.75
CA ASN A 90 -4.56 -12.14 -7.18
C ASN A 90 -5.97 -11.53 -7.10
N ARG A 91 -6.68 -11.49 -8.23
CA ARG A 91 -8.05 -10.94 -8.39
C ARG A 91 -9.11 -11.78 -7.66
N GLU A 92 -8.81 -13.07 -7.39
CA GLU A 92 -9.69 -13.98 -6.65
C GLU A 92 -9.42 -14.01 -5.14
N SER A 93 -8.44 -13.21 -4.66
CA SER A 93 -8.21 -13.04 -3.24
C SER A 93 -9.32 -12.21 -2.60
N ARG A 94 -9.42 -12.24 -1.24
CA ARG A 94 -10.41 -11.44 -0.50
C ARG A 94 -10.46 -9.98 -0.94
N LYS A 95 -9.29 -9.33 -1.12
CA LYS A 95 -9.23 -7.93 -1.59
C LYS A 95 -9.73 -7.78 -3.02
N GLY A 96 -9.42 -8.74 -3.90
CA GLY A 96 -9.91 -8.74 -5.29
C GLY A 96 -11.43 -8.87 -5.36
N GLU A 97 -12.01 -9.75 -4.54
CA GLU A 97 -13.47 -9.90 -4.43
C GLU A 97 -14.13 -8.64 -3.87
N GLU A 98 -13.53 -8.04 -2.82
CA GLU A 98 -14.02 -6.79 -2.24
C GLU A 98 -13.97 -5.64 -3.26
N LEU A 99 -12.87 -5.49 -4.03
CA LEU A 99 -12.73 -4.46 -5.06
C LEU A 99 -13.67 -4.66 -6.24
N ARG A 100 -13.95 -5.91 -6.62
CA ARG A 100 -14.93 -6.20 -7.67
C ARG A 100 -16.34 -5.79 -7.25
N ALA A 101 -16.69 -6.01 -5.98
CA ALA A 101 -18.01 -5.70 -5.43
C ALA A 101 -18.17 -4.23 -5.00
N ASN A 102 -17.09 -3.60 -4.56
CA ASN A 102 -17.01 -2.22 -4.08
C ASN A 102 -15.67 -1.60 -4.55
N PRO A 103 -15.63 -1.00 -5.75
CA PRO A 103 -14.40 -0.56 -6.39
C PRO A 103 -13.89 0.78 -5.82
N VAL A 104 -13.70 0.84 -4.50
CA VAL A 104 -13.13 1.99 -3.78
C VAL A 104 -12.11 1.48 -2.78
N ALA A 105 -10.99 2.16 -2.66
CA ALA A 105 -9.95 1.80 -1.71
C ALA A 105 -9.22 3.01 -1.17
N GLU A 106 -8.54 2.81 -0.05
CA GLU A 106 -7.57 3.73 0.49
C GLU A 106 -6.25 3.00 0.73
N VAL A 107 -5.15 3.66 0.44
CA VAL A 107 -3.81 3.21 0.80
C VAL A 107 -3.14 4.18 1.75
N LEU A 108 -2.39 3.62 2.69
CA LEU A 108 -1.59 4.35 3.67
C LEU A 108 -0.12 3.91 3.55
N PHE A 109 0.75 4.86 3.25
CA PHE A 109 2.19 4.73 3.44
C PHE A 109 2.56 5.29 4.81
N HIS A 110 3.40 4.57 5.54
CA HIS A 110 3.92 5.01 6.83
C HIS A 110 5.43 4.86 6.86
N TRP A 111 6.13 5.98 6.85
CA TRP A 111 7.58 6.06 6.93
C TRP A 111 7.99 6.64 8.29
N ASP A 112 8.12 5.76 9.27
CA ASP A 112 8.40 6.10 10.67
C ASP A 112 9.67 6.94 10.81
N GLN A 113 10.74 6.60 10.05
CA GLN A 113 12.01 7.33 10.04
C GLN A 113 11.89 8.76 9.50
N LEU A 114 10.93 9.04 8.63
CA LEU A 114 10.63 10.38 8.14
C LEU A 114 9.60 11.10 9.02
N GLY A 115 8.96 10.39 9.95
CA GLY A 115 7.80 10.88 10.69
C GLY A 115 6.64 11.24 9.77
N ARG A 116 6.42 10.48 8.68
CA ARG A 116 5.44 10.83 7.64
C ARG A 116 4.45 9.72 7.36
N GLN A 117 3.23 10.15 7.04
CA GLN A 117 2.21 9.29 6.46
C GLN A 117 1.66 9.96 5.20
N LEU A 118 1.44 9.15 4.17
CA LEU A 118 0.75 9.56 2.95
C LEU A 118 -0.45 8.64 2.75
N ARG A 119 -1.64 9.23 2.61
CA ARG A 119 -2.88 8.50 2.34
C ARG A 119 -3.39 8.88 0.97
N ILE A 120 -3.83 7.90 0.19
CA ILE A 120 -4.43 8.09 -1.14
C ILE A 120 -5.70 7.26 -1.17
N ALA A 121 -6.82 7.90 -1.46
CA ALA A 121 -8.11 7.24 -1.59
C ALA A 121 -8.79 7.61 -2.89
N GLY A 122 -9.47 6.64 -3.49
CA GLY A 122 -10.22 6.87 -4.71
C GLY A 122 -10.87 5.63 -5.29
N ALA A 123 -11.53 5.84 -6.42
CA ALA A 123 -12.08 4.77 -7.23
C ALA A 123 -10.98 3.83 -7.73
N VAL A 124 -11.30 2.55 -7.84
CA VAL A 124 -10.35 1.52 -8.28
C VAL A 124 -10.77 0.97 -9.62
N THR A 125 -9.84 0.88 -10.55
CA THR A 125 -10.03 0.22 -11.85
C THR A 125 -9.02 -0.91 -12.03
N GLU A 126 -9.41 -1.97 -12.69
CA GLU A 126 -8.48 -3.01 -13.12
C GLU A 126 -7.63 -2.49 -14.29
N LEU A 127 -6.36 -2.84 -14.30
CA LEU A 127 -5.50 -2.65 -15.47
C LEU A 127 -5.85 -3.69 -16.54
N ASP A 128 -5.59 -3.35 -17.78
CA ASP A 128 -5.75 -4.29 -18.88
C ASP A 128 -4.78 -5.48 -18.78
N ASP A 129 -5.02 -6.47 -19.58
CA ASP A 129 -4.22 -7.69 -19.58
C ASP A 129 -2.82 -7.44 -20.14
N ALA A 130 -2.67 -6.52 -21.11
CA ALA A 130 -1.36 -6.19 -21.69
C ALA A 130 -0.41 -5.58 -20.68
N ASP A 131 -0.89 -4.61 -19.88
CA ASP A 131 -0.13 -4.01 -18.78
C ASP A 131 0.21 -5.04 -17.69
N SER A 132 -0.76 -5.92 -17.39
CA SER A 132 -0.56 -6.97 -16.38
C SER A 132 0.43 -8.03 -16.86
N ASP A 133 0.40 -8.42 -18.13
CA ASP A 133 1.35 -9.36 -18.75
C ASP A 133 2.76 -8.77 -18.78
N ALA A 134 2.89 -7.52 -19.23
CA ALA A 134 4.15 -6.81 -19.29
C ALA A 134 4.83 -6.76 -17.91
N TYR A 135 4.08 -6.35 -16.88
CA TYR A 135 4.64 -6.32 -15.53
C TYR A 135 4.92 -7.72 -14.97
N PHE A 136 4.04 -8.71 -15.22
CA PHE A 136 4.25 -10.08 -14.74
C PHE A 136 5.55 -10.68 -15.27
N ALA A 137 5.89 -10.43 -16.53
CA ALA A 137 7.12 -10.89 -17.16
C ALA A 137 8.40 -10.35 -16.49
N THR A 138 8.34 -9.18 -15.88
CA THR A 138 9.50 -8.57 -15.17
C THR A 138 9.71 -9.13 -13.76
N ARG A 139 8.78 -9.91 -13.22
CA ARG A 139 8.87 -10.43 -11.86
C ARG A 139 9.94 -11.54 -11.76
N PRO A 140 10.63 -11.65 -10.60
CA PRO A 140 11.47 -12.81 -10.35
C PRO A 140 10.69 -14.13 -10.55
N ARG A 141 11.35 -15.13 -11.14
CA ARG A 141 10.74 -16.43 -11.46
C ARG A 141 10.03 -17.07 -10.27
N ASP A 142 10.62 -17.03 -9.07
CA ASP A 142 10.00 -17.56 -7.86
C ASP A 142 8.67 -16.88 -7.53
N SER A 143 8.57 -15.56 -7.80
CA SER A 143 7.34 -14.81 -7.62
C SER A 143 6.29 -15.13 -8.69
N GLN A 144 6.71 -15.47 -9.91
CA GLN A 144 5.83 -15.93 -10.98
C GLN A 144 5.26 -17.31 -10.65
N ILE A 145 6.11 -18.25 -10.23
CA ILE A 145 5.72 -19.60 -9.77
C ILE A 145 4.77 -19.51 -8.57
N GLY A 146 5.08 -18.67 -7.57
CA GLY A 146 4.23 -18.47 -6.40
C GLY A 146 2.81 -17.98 -6.75
N ALA A 147 2.65 -17.21 -7.85
CA ALA A 147 1.34 -16.76 -8.31
C ALA A 147 0.48 -17.91 -8.86
N TRP A 148 1.09 -18.95 -9.42
CA TRP A 148 0.40 -20.17 -9.87
C TRP A 148 0.06 -21.12 -8.72
N ALA A 149 0.94 -21.20 -7.73
CA ALA A 149 0.80 -22.16 -6.64
C ALA A 149 -0.25 -21.74 -5.58
N SER A 150 -0.55 -20.44 -5.48
CA SER A 150 -1.32 -19.88 -4.37
C SER A 150 -2.74 -19.46 -4.76
N ASP A 151 -3.74 -20.14 -4.20
CA ASP A 151 -5.14 -19.66 -4.19
C ASP A 151 -5.28 -18.63 -3.06
N GLN A 152 -4.76 -17.44 -3.26
CA GLN A 152 -4.60 -16.41 -2.23
C GLN A 152 -5.89 -16.13 -1.47
N SER A 153 -5.84 -16.13 -0.13
CA SER A 153 -6.96 -15.90 0.81
C SER A 153 -7.95 -17.09 0.92
N ARG A 154 -7.70 -18.21 0.26
CA ARG A 154 -8.52 -19.42 0.45
C ARG A 154 -7.96 -20.28 1.60
N PRO A 155 -8.79 -21.13 2.22
CA PRO A 155 -8.31 -22.11 3.20
C PRO A 155 -7.20 -22.97 2.62
N LEU A 156 -6.17 -23.20 3.40
CA LEU A 156 -5.04 -24.05 3.06
C LEU A 156 -4.92 -25.15 4.11
N GLU A 157 -4.90 -26.40 3.67
CA GLU A 157 -4.85 -27.55 4.56
C GLU A 157 -3.53 -27.61 5.35
N SER A 158 -2.41 -27.43 4.65
CA SER A 158 -1.08 -27.44 5.27
C SER A 158 -0.05 -26.65 4.45
N ARG A 159 1.08 -26.31 5.09
CA ARG A 159 2.24 -25.74 4.39
C ARG A 159 2.80 -26.72 3.36
N GLU A 160 2.76 -28.01 3.64
CA GLU A 160 3.23 -29.06 2.75
C GLU A 160 2.42 -29.10 1.46
N THR A 161 1.10 -28.98 1.55
CA THR A 161 0.21 -28.87 0.37
C THR A 161 0.63 -27.69 -0.52
N LEU A 162 0.93 -26.52 0.07
CA LEU A 162 1.39 -25.36 -0.68
C LEU A 162 2.76 -25.60 -1.35
N LEU A 163 3.71 -26.21 -0.62
CA LEU A 163 5.02 -26.57 -1.16
C LEU A 163 4.91 -27.56 -2.31
N GLY A 164 4.02 -28.54 -2.21
CA GLY A 164 3.72 -29.48 -3.30
C GLY A 164 3.23 -28.77 -4.57
N ARG A 165 2.33 -27.78 -4.42
CA ARG A 165 1.86 -26.94 -5.55
C ARG A 165 2.98 -26.09 -6.16
N VAL A 166 3.89 -25.55 -5.33
CA VAL A 166 5.07 -24.82 -5.82
C VAL A 166 5.95 -25.74 -6.65
N MET A 167 6.26 -26.96 -6.18
CA MET A 167 7.07 -27.93 -6.90
C MET A 167 6.42 -28.35 -8.23
N ALA A 168 5.13 -28.64 -8.23
CA ALA A 168 4.38 -28.95 -9.44
C ALA A 168 4.40 -27.78 -10.45
N SER A 169 4.34 -26.55 -9.98
CA SER A 169 4.44 -25.34 -10.83
C SER A 169 5.85 -25.17 -11.41
N ILE A 170 6.90 -25.46 -10.62
CA ILE A 170 8.28 -25.45 -11.09
C ILE A 170 8.47 -26.48 -12.22
N GLU A 171 8.01 -27.71 -12.00
CA GLU A 171 8.09 -28.80 -12.98
C GLU A 171 7.30 -28.45 -14.26
N ARG A 172 6.09 -27.92 -14.11
CA ARG A 172 5.23 -27.54 -15.24
C ARG A 172 5.89 -26.52 -16.17
N TYR A 173 6.66 -25.59 -15.64
CA TYR A 173 7.29 -24.51 -16.41
C TYR A 173 8.80 -24.68 -16.55
N ASP A 174 9.33 -25.88 -16.28
CA ASP A 174 10.78 -26.12 -16.43
C ASP A 174 11.22 -25.85 -17.88
N GLY A 175 12.33 -25.12 -18.02
CA GLY A 175 12.88 -24.74 -19.32
C GLY A 175 12.02 -23.79 -20.17
N SER A 176 10.92 -23.24 -19.63
CA SER A 176 10.03 -22.31 -20.34
C SER A 176 9.73 -21.05 -19.54
N ASP A 177 9.21 -20.02 -20.21
CA ASP A 177 8.68 -18.84 -19.55
C ASP A 177 7.42 -19.19 -18.74
N VAL A 178 7.24 -18.50 -17.62
CA VAL A 178 6.05 -18.63 -16.77
C VAL A 178 5.01 -17.60 -17.21
N PRO A 179 3.90 -18.01 -17.86
CA PRO A 179 2.86 -17.05 -18.26
C PRO A 179 2.12 -16.51 -17.04
N ARG A 180 1.51 -15.34 -17.17
CA ARG A 180 0.66 -14.78 -16.12
C ARG A 180 -0.60 -15.65 -15.95
N PRO A 181 -0.96 -16.08 -14.72
CA PRO A 181 -2.25 -16.72 -14.50
C PRO A 181 -3.40 -15.72 -14.67
N ALA A 182 -4.53 -16.16 -15.21
CA ALA A 182 -5.68 -15.30 -15.50
C ALA A 182 -6.21 -14.54 -14.26
N HIS A 183 -6.10 -15.17 -13.09
CA HIS A 183 -6.53 -14.57 -11.83
C HIS A 183 -5.56 -13.52 -11.25
N TRP A 184 -4.43 -13.26 -11.90
CA TRP A 184 -3.45 -12.28 -11.42
C TRP A 184 -3.45 -11.05 -12.32
N GLY A 185 -3.47 -9.84 -11.71
CA GLY A 185 -3.49 -8.61 -12.47
C GLY A 185 -3.31 -7.37 -11.62
N GLY A 186 -3.29 -6.24 -12.30
CA GLY A 186 -3.10 -4.92 -11.72
C GLY A 186 -4.39 -4.19 -11.39
N TYR A 187 -4.28 -3.28 -10.45
CA TYR A 187 -5.32 -2.32 -10.07
C TYR A 187 -4.70 -0.92 -9.98
N ARG A 188 -5.47 0.08 -10.37
CA ARG A 188 -5.15 1.50 -10.21
C ARG A 188 -6.16 2.13 -9.27
N ILE A 189 -5.67 2.83 -8.25
CA ILE A 189 -6.46 3.65 -7.33
C ILE A 189 -6.35 5.09 -7.83
N ALA A 190 -7.46 5.69 -8.21
CA ALA A 190 -7.53 7.09 -8.63
C ALA A 190 -7.12 8.03 -7.48
N LEU A 191 -6.66 9.22 -7.83
CA LEU A 191 -6.29 10.25 -6.86
C LEU A 191 -7.50 11.15 -6.57
N ASP A 192 -8.53 10.62 -5.88
CA ASP A 192 -9.69 11.43 -5.50
C ASP A 192 -9.40 12.25 -4.24
N THR A 193 -8.64 11.65 -3.32
CA THR A 193 -8.18 12.31 -2.10
C THR A 193 -6.74 11.94 -1.81
N ILE A 194 -5.91 12.93 -1.45
CA ILE A 194 -4.53 12.75 -0.99
C ILE A 194 -4.39 13.47 0.35
N GLU A 195 -3.88 12.80 1.37
CA GLU A 195 -3.57 13.42 2.66
C GLU A 195 -2.09 13.24 2.98
N PHE A 196 -1.43 14.36 3.26
CA PHE A 196 -0.09 14.43 3.82
C PHE A 196 -0.18 14.65 5.32
N TRP A 197 0.58 13.88 6.07
CA TRP A 197 0.69 13.97 7.53
C TRP A 197 2.17 13.96 7.93
N GLN A 198 2.55 14.91 8.79
CA GLN A 198 3.91 15.04 9.32
C GLN A 198 3.87 15.05 10.84
N ALA A 199 4.73 14.23 11.46
CA ALA A 199 4.88 14.17 12.91
C ALA A 199 5.46 15.48 13.47
N HIS A 200 4.91 15.91 14.61
CA HIS A 200 5.42 17.03 15.40
C HIS A 200 5.44 16.70 16.89
N PRO A 201 6.34 17.33 17.67
CA PRO A 201 6.30 17.25 19.12
C PRO A 201 4.93 17.64 19.68
N PHE A 202 4.63 17.24 20.90
CA PHE A 202 3.38 17.52 21.61
C PHE A 202 2.12 17.00 20.89
N ARG A 203 2.28 16.09 19.91
CA ARG A 203 1.20 15.53 19.06
C ARG A 203 0.43 16.58 18.23
N ILE A 204 1.00 17.76 18.02
CA ILE A 204 0.44 18.80 17.16
C ILE A 204 0.84 18.58 15.69
N HIS A 205 0.52 17.40 15.17
CA HIS A 205 0.92 16.95 13.83
C HIS A 205 0.33 17.83 12.74
N ASP A 206 1.12 18.09 11.70
CA ASP A 206 0.62 18.79 10.52
C ASP A 206 -0.14 17.83 9.62
N ARG A 207 -1.28 18.29 9.11
CA ARG A 207 -2.13 17.53 8.20
C ARG A 207 -2.73 18.45 7.15
N VAL A 208 -2.63 18.02 5.89
CA VAL A 208 -3.31 18.69 4.76
C VAL A 208 -3.93 17.65 3.84
N VAL A 209 -5.17 17.90 3.46
CA VAL A 209 -5.94 17.05 2.55
C VAL A 209 -6.20 17.80 1.25
N TYR A 210 -5.93 17.13 0.16
CA TYR A 210 -6.33 17.53 -1.18
C TYR A 210 -7.50 16.66 -1.64
N ARG A 211 -8.55 17.29 -2.14
CA ARG A 211 -9.68 16.62 -2.75
C ARG A 211 -9.81 17.04 -4.20
N ARG A 212 -9.97 16.07 -5.09
CA ARG A 212 -10.14 16.34 -6.52
C ARG A 212 -11.45 17.10 -6.76
N SER A 213 -11.38 18.16 -7.55
CA SER A 213 -12.50 18.95 -8.01
C SER A 213 -12.34 19.25 -9.48
N GLY A 214 -12.84 18.37 -10.34
CA GLY A 214 -12.56 18.39 -11.77
C GLY A 214 -11.07 18.23 -12.05
N THR A 215 -10.47 19.21 -12.71
CA THR A 215 -9.01 19.23 -12.98
C THR A 215 -8.19 19.85 -11.84
N ASN A 216 -8.83 20.44 -10.84
CA ASN A 216 -8.19 21.18 -9.76
C ASN A 216 -8.19 20.38 -8.46
N TRP A 217 -7.52 20.90 -7.44
CA TRP A 217 -7.50 20.42 -6.08
C TRP A 217 -8.07 21.45 -5.11
N LEU A 218 -8.96 20.98 -4.23
CA LEU A 218 -9.39 21.73 -3.06
C LEU A 218 -8.53 21.27 -1.88
N THR A 219 -7.87 22.23 -1.23
CA THR A 219 -6.93 21.97 -0.16
C THR A 219 -7.53 22.38 1.18
N THR A 220 -7.36 21.55 2.20
CA THR A 220 -7.85 21.83 3.56
C THR A 220 -6.82 21.35 4.58
N ARG A 221 -6.40 22.23 5.48
CA ARG A 221 -5.61 21.87 6.65
C ARG A 221 -6.52 21.25 7.71
N LEU A 222 -6.06 20.19 8.37
CA LEU A 222 -6.82 19.49 9.41
C LEU A 222 -6.13 19.63 10.77
N PHE A 223 -6.92 19.60 11.82
CA PHE A 223 -6.38 19.33 13.16
C PHE A 223 -5.75 17.92 13.22
N PRO A 224 -4.72 17.73 14.08
CA PRO A 224 -4.09 16.43 14.31
C PRO A 224 -5.04 15.41 14.94
#